data_eef133546cf1b601d942b7b8bfd690b6
#
_entry.id   eef133546cf1b601d942b7b8bfd690b6
#
_cell.length_a   1.000
_cell.length_b   1.000
_cell.length_c   1.000
_cell.angle_alpha   90.00
_cell.angle_beta   90.00
_cell.angle_gamma   90.00
#
_symmetry.space_group_name_H-M   'P 1'
#
loop_
_entity.id
_entity.type
_entity.pdbx_description
1 polymer ?
#
loop_
_entity_poly.entity_id
_entity_poly.type
_entity_poly.pdbx_seq_one_letter_code
_entity_poly.pdbx_strand_id
1 'polypeptide(L)'
;MRAKLAQSIESEFDRIAEYRRAAGDIEATAQRVTNGLLSNVLTATASLCYVPDTVELLTWLNAERKDSGQQRTLIAMRNGLIDLDALLCEDDANAIVPHSDSWFSTVCLPYDFLAGAECPRWEAMLERCLEYDHQRLKILQEFAGYLLLPDTSYQKLLCLEGEGANGKSTFLAGITAIVGKENCSFLSLEDFADQFAMSDTIGKLANIAADVPSSVDSAMEAVIKRFASGDMVSMNRKNMSRISVRPTARLIMSWNTRPRFRERAFGLWRRMILVPFRTEIQRHERIKGMDSPQFWQDAGELPGMFNWALQGLLRLRRQGEFTDSDIGQTALEEYRREANPAREFLVEFIKQSQFGQVCTDTVYRIYKKWCKESDYQPLNARQFGKEVRKIFPHADRVQLGGRESRSYFLKGLEWKFDEVCGERTEKIEF
;
A
#
# COMPACT_ATOMS: atom_id res chain seq x y z
N MET A 1 -6.53 -21.30 17.13
CA MET A 1 -5.88 -21.30 18.46
C MET A 1 -6.55 -22.28 19.43
N ARG A 2 -7.84 -22.14 19.81
CA ARG A 2 -8.51 -23.04 20.77
C ARG A 2 -8.37 -24.54 20.47
N ALA A 3 -8.58 -24.99 19.22
CA ALA A 3 -8.47 -26.40 18.84
C ALA A 3 -7.05 -26.97 19.03
N LYS A 4 -6.01 -26.21 18.62
CA LYS A 4 -4.62 -26.61 18.82
C LYS A 4 -4.26 -26.69 20.31
N LEU A 5 -4.74 -25.73 21.11
CA LEU A 5 -4.53 -25.75 22.57
C LEU A 5 -5.24 -26.96 23.22
N ALA A 6 -6.49 -27.24 22.81
CA ALA A 6 -7.22 -28.44 23.29
C ALA A 6 -6.42 -29.71 23.03
N GLN A 7 -5.97 -29.89 21.79
CA GLN A 7 -5.18 -31.04 21.37
C GLN A 7 -3.85 -31.16 22.16
N SER A 8 -3.18 -30.07 22.41
CA SER A 8 -1.96 -30.05 23.21
C SER A 8 -2.21 -30.44 24.66
N ILE A 9 -3.30 -29.92 25.26
CA ILE A 9 -3.67 -30.27 26.65
C ILE A 9 -4.13 -31.76 26.74
N GLU A 10 -4.87 -32.27 25.76
CA GLU A 10 -5.27 -33.67 25.68
C GLU A 10 -4.04 -34.58 25.64
N SER A 11 -3.10 -34.29 24.75
CA SER A 11 -1.84 -35.03 24.63
C SER A 11 -1.03 -35.03 25.95
N GLU A 12 -1.01 -33.91 26.67
CA GLU A 12 -0.34 -33.85 27.97
C GLU A 12 -1.07 -34.65 29.05
N PHE A 13 -2.41 -34.64 29.07
CA PHE A 13 -3.20 -35.45 30.01
C PHE A 13 -3.05 -36.94 29.74
N ASP A 14 -2.97 -37.34 28.45
CA ASP A 14 -2.69 -38.73 28.07
C ASP A 14 -1.30 -39.15 28.58
N ARG A 15 -0.29 -38.32 28.37
CA ARG A 15 1.07 -38.56 28.86
C ARG A 15 1.14 -38.71 30.40
N ILE A 16 0.41 -37.85 31.11
CA ILE A 16 0.33 -37.91 32.57
C ILE A 16 -0.35 -39.20 33.04
N ALA A 17 -1.44 -39.62 32.39
CA ALA A 17 -2.14 -40.85 32.69
C ALA A 17 -1.27 -42.07 32.43
N GLU A 18 -0.51 -42.11 31.36
CA GLU A 18 0.46 -43.18 31.06
C GLU A 18 1.56 -43.24 32.10
N TYR A 19 2.13 -42.09 32.49
CA TYR A 19 3.16 -42.03 33.54
C TYR A 19 2.63 -42.56 34.86
N ARG A 20 1.39 -42.20 35.28
CA ARG A 20 0.77 -42.69 36.53
C ARG A 20 0.53 -44.20 36.48
N ARG A 21 0.05 -44.74 35.33
CA ARG A 21 -0.12 -46.19 35.14
C ARG A 21 1.20 -46.95 35.28
N ALA A 22 2.27 -46.42 34.69
CA ALA A 22 3.61 -46.97 34.81
C ALA A 22 4.16 -46.91 36.26
N ALA A 23 3.72 -45.93 37.05
CA ALA A 23 4.07 -45.80 38.47
C ALA A 23 3.20 -46.63 39.43
N GLY A 24 2.27 -47.48 38.89
CA GLY A 24 1.47 -48.40 39.68
C GLY A 24 0.00 -48.00 39.91
N ASP A 25 -0.43 -46.85 39.39
CA ASP A 25 -1.84 -46.44 39.43
C ASP A 25 -2.58 -46.97 38.20
N ILE A 26 -3.01 -48.23 38.27
CA ILE A 26 -3.61 -48.95 37.15
C ILE A 26 -4.94 -48.33 36.70
N GLU A 27 -5.65 -47.59 37.56
CA GLU A 27 -6.93 -46.93 37.26
C GLU A 27 -6.75 -45.48 36.71
N ALA A 28 -5.52 -45.01 36.57
CA ALA A 28 -5.28 -43.67 36.10
C ALA A 28 -5.82 -43.43 34.65
N THR A 29 -6.76 -42.51 34.52
CA THR A 29 -7.35 -42.10 33.24
C THR A 29 -6.96 -40.67 32.91
N ALA A 30 -6.87 -40.35 31.61
CA ALA A 30 -6.64 -39.00 31.17
C ALA A 30 -7.81 -38.08 31.54
N GLN A 31 -7.52 -36.92 32.02
CA GLN A 31 -8.51 -35.88 32.33
C GLN A 31 -9.13 -35.37 31.02
N ARG A 32 -10.44 -35.19 30.99
CA ARG A 32 -11.10 -34.60 29.80
C ARG A 32 -10.86 -33.10 29.72
N VAL A 33 -10.53 -32.65 28.52
CA VAL A 33 -10.46 -31.21 28.24
C VAL A 33 -11.86 -30.63 28.08
N THR A 34 -12.22 -29.71 28.95
CA THR A 34 -13.52 -29.01 28.93
C THR A 34 -13.37 -27.58 28.41
N ASN A 35 -14.47 -27.02 27.90
CA ASN A 35 -14.49 -25.61 27.48
C ASN A 35 -14.17 -24.67 28.63
N GLY A 36 -14.55 -24.99 29.86
CA GLY A 36 -14.19 -24.21 31.06
C GLY A 36 -12.69 -24.20 31.31
N LEU A 37 -12.04 -25.40 31.26
CA LEU A 37 -10.59 -25.51 31.39
C LEU A 37 -9.86 -24.70 30.32
N LEU A 38 -10.26 -24.85 29.03
CA LEU A 38 -9.68 -24.08 27.93
C LEU A 38 -9.82 -22.57 28.14
N SER A 39 -10.99 -22.12 28.60
CA SER A 39 -11.21 -20.70 28.88
C SER A 39 -10.34 -20.19 30.03
N ASN A 40 -10.19 -20.98 31.09
CA ASN A 40 -9.34 -20.63 32.24
C ASN A 40 -7.85 -20.57 31.85
N VAL A 41 -7.38 -21.57 31.09
CA VAL A 41 -6.01 -21.59 30.57
C VAL A 41 -5.73 -20.37 29.67
N LEU A 42 -6.66 -20.09 28.74
CA LEU A 42 -6.52 -18.91 27.88
C LEU A 42 -6.50 -17.60 28.66
N THR A 43 -7.36 -17.47 29.68
CA THR A 43 -7.42 -16.28 30.52
C THR A 43 -6.12 -16.11 31.34
N ALA A 44 -5.63 -17.18 31.93
CA ALA A 44 -4.38 -17.18 32.66
C ALA A 44 -3.20 -16.84 31.76
N THR A 45 -3.11 -17.46 30.59
CA THR A 45 -2.06 -17.18 29.60
C THR A 45 -2.12 -15.72 29.13
N ALA A 46 -3.33 -15.20 28.82
CA ALA A 46 -3.49 -13.81 28.43
C ALA A 46 -3.03 -12.82 29.52
N SER A 47 -3.25 -13.18 30.80
CA SER A 47 -2.78 -12.34 31.91
C SER A 47 -1.25 -12.35 32.05
N LEU A 48 -0.62 -13.50 31.82
CA LEU A 48 0.84 -13.66 31.88
C LEU A 48 1.56 -13.03 30.67
N CYS A 49 0.92 -13.07 29.52
CA CYS A 49 1.48 -12.55 28.25
C CYS A 49 0.92 -11.16 27.89
N TYR A 50 0.37 -10.44 28.87
CA TYR A 50 -0.21 -9.10 28.60
C TYR A 50 0.88 -8.11 28.21
N VAL A 51 0.73 -7.54 27.04
CA VAL A 51 1.54 -6.42 26.56
C VAL A 51 0.64 -5.19 26.48
N PRO A 52 0.96 -4.08 27.17
CA PRO A 52 0.17 -2.86 27.12
C PRO A 52 0.02 -2.29 25.70
N ASP A 53 -1.12 -1.71 25.37
CA ASP A 53 -1.38 -1.06 24.07
C ASP A 53 -0.42 0.12 23.77
N THR A 54 0.32 0.59 24.78
CA THR A 54 1.35 1.64 24.65
C THR A 54 2.69 1.11 24.16
N VAL A 55 2.88 -0.21 24.12
CA VAL A 55 4.12 -0.83 23.62
C VAL A 55 4.09 -0.85 22.11
N GLU A 56 5.07 -0.21 21.50
CA GLU A 56 5.22 -0.20 20.04
C GLU A 56 5.64 -1.59 19.51
N LEU A 57 5.24 -1.90 18.28
CA LEU A 57 5.66 -3.12 17.62
C LEU A 57 7.16 -3.10 17.28
N LEU A 58 7.76 -4.27 17.14
CA LEU A 58 9.18 -4.47 16.87
C LEU A 58 10.06 -3.84 17.96
N THR A 59 9.79 -4.16 19.21
CA THR A 59 10.53 -3.65 20.35
C THR A 59 10.96 -4.76 21.31
N TRP A 60 12.02 -4.50 22.06
CA TRP A 60 12.41 -5.32 23.18
C TRP A 60 11.55 -5.00 24.41
N LEU A 61 11.01 -6.03 25.08
CA LEU A 61 10.21 -5.86 26.30
C LEU A 61 11.09 -5.64 27.54
N ASN A 62 12.36 -6.05 27.51
CA ASN A 62 13.31 -5.88 28.59
C ASN A 62 13.94 -4.49 28.59
N ALA A 63 13.93 -3.80 29.75
CA ALA A 63 14.52 -2.48 29.91
C ALA A 63 16.03 -2.48 29.60
N GLU A 64 16.76 -3.52 30.03
CA GLU A 64 18.23 -3.64 29.83
C GLU A 64 18.63 -3.64 28.32
N ARG A 65 17.78 -4.16 27.45
CA ARG A 65 18.01 -4.13 26.00
C ARG A 65 17.45 -2.88 25.32
N LYS A 66 16.47 -2.21 25.92
CA LYS A 66 15.99 -0.90 25.46
C LYS A 66 17.04 0.20 25.62
N ASP A 67 17.77 0.17 26.75
CA ASP A 67 18.76 1.19 27.11
C ASP A 67 20.10 1.04 26.36
N SER A 68 20.32 -0.08 25.66
CA SER A 68 21.55 -0.30 24.88
C SER A 68 21.66 0.60 23.63
N GLY A 69 20.69 1.47 23.37
CA GLY A 69 20.70 2.43 22.25
C GLY A 69 20.60 1.81 20.86
N GLN A 70 20.62 0.48 20.77
CA GLN A 70 20.51 -0.27 19.53
C GLN A 70 19.07 -0.78 19.34
N GLN A 71 18.19 0.06 18.81
CA GLN A 71 16.94 -0.43 18.20
C GLN A 71 17.31 -1.21 16.93
N ARG A 72 17.62 -2.49 17.09
CA ARG A 72 17.86 -3.38 15.97
C ARG A 72 16.56 -3.63 15.23
N THR A 73 16.58 -3.48 13.92
CA THR A 73 15.43 -3.81 13.07
C THR A 73 15.46 -5.30 12.75
N LEU A 74 14.58 -6.08 13.41
CA LEU A 74 14.54 -7.53 13.26
C LEU A 74 13.29 -7.98 12.47
N ILE A 75 13.48 -8.92 11.57
CA ILE A 75 12.41 -9.61 10.84
C ILE A 75 12.26 -11.01 11.44
N ALA A 76 11.07 -11.31 12.01
CA ALA A 76 10.82 -12.62 12.58
C ALA A 76 10.47 -13.64 11.48
N MET A 77 11.20 -14.76 11.43
CA MET A 77 10.99 -15.90 10.56
C MET A 77 10.84 -17.17 11.40
N ARG A 78 10.43 -18.29 10.80
CA ARG A 78 10.20 -19.52 11.54
C ARG A 78 11.44 -20.04 12.27
N ASN A 79 12.62 -19.89 11.69
CA ASN A 79 13.89 -20.40 12.24
C ASN A 79 14.73 -19.36 13.01
N GLY A 80 14.27 -18.11 13.16
CA GLY A 80 14.99 -17.07 13.91
C GLY A 80 14.57 -15.65 13.56
N LEU A 81 15.34 -14.70 14.06
CA LEU A 81 15.18 -13.27 13.79
C LEU A 81 16.29 -12.81 12.86
N ILE A 82 15.96 -12.18 11.76
CA ILE A 82 16.92 -11.62 10.81
C ILE A 82 17.25 -10.20 11.24
N ASP A 83 18.52 -9.94 11.54
CA ASP A 83 19.04 -8.62 11.92
C ASP A 83 19.37 -7.82 10.65
N LEU A 84 18.50 -6.85 10.34
CA LEU A 84 18.66 -6.00 9.17
C LEU A 84 19.87 -5.07 9.29
N ASP A 85 20.19 -4.63 10.50
CA ASP A 85 21.31 -3.73 10.73
C ASP A 85 22.65 -4.46 10.52
N ALA A 86 22.74 -5.73 10.95
CA ALA A 86 23.89 -6.59 10.63
C ALA A 86 24.07 -6.76 9.12
N LEU A 87 22.99 -7.04 8.38
CA LEU A 87 23.04 -7.16 6.92
C LEU A 87 23.41 -5.85 6.20
N LEU A 88 22.98 -4.70 6.73
CA LEU A 88 23.38 -3.40 6.17
C LEU A 88 24.87 -3.12 6.36
N CYS A 89 25.46 -3.67 7.42
CA CYS A 89 26.91 -3.61 7.71
C CYS A 89 27.71 -4.76 7.06
N GLU A 90 27.08 -5.60 6.24
CA GLU A 90 27.70 -6.75 5.58
C GLU A 90 28.25 -7.81 6.57
N ASP A 91 27.63 -7.87 7.76
CA ASP A 91 27.96 -8.87 8.80
C ASP A 91 27.01 -10.08 8.69
N ASP A 92 27.19 -10.86 7.66
CA ASP A 92 26.34 -12.03 7.37
C ASP A 92 26.40 -13.09 8.48
N ALA A 93 27.50 -13.16 9.23
CA ALA A 93 27.67 -14.14 10.29
C ALA A 93 26.71 -13.90 11.48
N ASN A 94 26.31 -12.65 11.70
CA ASN A 94 25.38 -12.23 12.75
C ASN A 94 24.00 -11.87 12.20
N ALA A 95 23.73 -12.15 10.93
CA ALA A 95 22.49 -11.80 10.26
C ALA A 95 21.26 -12.54 10.80
N ILE A 96 21.43 -13.71 11.41
CA ILE A 96 20.36 -14.47 12.05
C ILE A 96 20.64 -14.68 13.52
N VAL A 97 19.69 -14.31 14.37
CA VAL A 97 19.75 -14.52 15.82
C VAL A 97 18.60 -15.40 16.29
N PRO A 98 18.79 -16.17 17.40
CA PRO A 98 17.72 -16.99 17.94
C PRO A 98 16.48 -16.18 18.33
N HIS A 99 15.29 -16.83 18.27
CA HIS A 99 14.09 -16.25 18.85
C HIS A 99 14.28 -15.90 20.32
N SER A 100 13.63 -14.83 20.76
CA SER A 100 13.64 -14.38 22.15
C SER A 100 12.22 -14.06 22.60
N ASP A 101 11.84 -14.49 23.80
CA ASP A 101 10.59 -14.13 24.48
C ASP A 101 10.50 -12.65 24.83
N SER A 102 11.64 -11.98 24.81
CA SER A 102 11.76 -10.54 25.08
C SER A 102 11.60 -9.68 23.81
N TRP A 103 11.57 -10.27 22.61
CA TRP A 103 11.32 -9.56 21.37
C TRP A 103 9.83 -9.58 21.04
N PHE A 104 9.20 -8.40 21.03
CA PHE A 104 7.79 -8.27 20.72
C PHE A 104 7.54 -7.98 19.22
N SER A 105 6.90 -8.92 18.56
CA SER A 105 6.40 -8.78 17.20
C SER A 105 5.05 -9.49 17.06
N THR A 106 4.11 -8.90 16.34
CA THR A 106 2.84 -9.54 15.95
C THR A 106 2.93 -10.28 14.62
N VAL A 107 4.09 -10.19 13.95
CA VAL A 107 4.35 -10.73 12.63
C VAL A 107 5.48 -11.74 12.71
N CYS A 108 5.28 -12.89 12.06
CA CYS A 108 6.31 -13.88 11.80
C CYS A 108 6.09 -14.42 10.39
N LEU A 109 7.12 -14.44 9.57
CA LEU A 109 7.06 -15.06 8.25
C LEU A 109 7.04 -16.58 8.41
N PRO A 110 6.12 -17.31 7.71
CA PRO A 110 5.81 -18.70 8.02
C PRO A 110 6.77 -19.72 7.39
N TYR A 111 8.00 -19.35 7.08
CA TYR A 111 9.04 -20.20 6.48
C TYR A 111 10.42 -19.86 7.02
N ASP A 112 11.41 -20.69 6.69
CA ASP A 112 12.78 -20.54 7.16
C ASP A 112 13.57 -19.57 6.28
N PHE A 113 14.42 -18.79 6.91
CA PHE A 113 15.51 -18.08 6.19
C PHE A 113 16.58 -19.08 5.77
N LEU A 114 16.93 -19.04 4.50
CA LEU A 114 18.04 -19.80 3.92
C LEU A 114 18.92 -18.83 3.13
N ALA A 115 20.10 -18.54 3.67
CA ALA A 115 21.07 -17.69 2.99
C ALA A 115 21.43 -18.27 1.62
N GLY A 116 21.49 -17.41 0.61
CA GLY A 116 21.84 -17.83 -0.76
C GLY A 116 20.78 -18.60 -1.53
N ALA A 117 19.58 -18.82 -0.96
CA ALA A 117 18.48 -19.40 -1.73
C ALA A 117 18.07 -18.49 -2.88
N GLU A 118 17.78 -19.09 -4.04
CA GLU A 118 17.40 -18.43 -5.29
C GLU A 118 15.93 -18.66 -5.63
N CYS A 119 15.36 -17.83 -6.51
CA CYS A 119 13.98 -17.92 -6.96
C CYS A 119 13.82 -17.72 -8.48
N PRO A 120 14.43 -18.58 -9.29
CA PRO A 120 14.54 -18.37 -10.74
C PRO A 120 13.19 -18.30 -11.46
N ARG A 121 12.17 -19.03 -11.01
CA ARG A 121 10.82 -18.95 -11.61
C ARG A 121 10.14 -17.63 -11.33
N TRP A 122 10.32 -17.11 -10.10
CA TRP A 122 9.80 -15.81 -9.70
C TRP A 122 10.44 -14.69 -10.51
N GLU A 123 11.76 -14.68 -10.62
CA GLU A 123 12.51 -13.67 -11.37
C GLU A 123 12.17 -13.72 -12.86
N ALA A 124 12.20 -14.89 -13.48
CA ALA A 124 11.85 -15.06 -14.90
C ALA A 124 10.42 -14.63 -15.21
N MET A 125 9.46 -14.90 -14.29
CA MET A 125 8.08 -14.45 -14.43
C MET A 125 8.00 -12.92 -14.40
N LEU A 126 8.67 -12.26 -13.47
CA LEU A 126 8.67 -10.80 -13.37
C LEU A 126 9.35 -10.13 -14.55
N GLU A 127 10.49 -10.63 -14.97
CA GLU A 127 11.22 -10.14 -16.16
C GLU A 127 10.31 -10.20 -17.39
N ARG A 128 9.62 -11.32 -17.60
CA ARG A 128 8.70 -11.50 -18.72
C ARG A 128 7.50 -10.54 -18.64
N CYS A 129 6.91 -10.37 -17.45
CA CYS A 129 5.75 -9.50 -17.25
C CYS A 129 6.08 -8.01 -17.42
N LEU A 130 7.32 -7.62 -17.11
CA LEU A 130 7.78 -6.23 -17.14
C LEU A 130 8.71 -5.93 -18.33
N GLU A 131 8.75 -6.81 -19.34
CA GLU A 131 9.53 -6.58 -20.58
C GLU A 131 11.02 -6.34 -20.30
N TYR A 132 11.55 -7.00 -19.27
CA TYR A 132 12.97 -6.85 -18.82
C TYR A 132 13.31 -5.41 -18.38
N ASP A 133 12.32 -4.62 -18.00
CA ASP A 133 12.54 -3.27 -17.46
C ASP A 133 13.11 -3.33 -16.04
N HIS A 134 14.40 -3.10 -15.92
CA HIS A 134 15.13 -3.16 -14.65
C HIS A 134 14.65 -2.12 -13.62
N GLN A 135 14.13 -0.96 -14.04
CA GLN A 135 13.65 0.07 -13.12
C GLN A 135 12.36 -0.42 -12.44
N ARG A 136 11.39 -0.91 -13.21
CA ARG A 136 10.14 -1.48 -12.67
C ARG A 136 10.41 -2.71 -11.80
N LEU A 137 11.34 -3.59 -12.21
CA LEU A 137 11.77 -4.75 -11.41
C LEU A 137 12.33 -4.33 -10.05
N LYS A 138 13.24 -3.34 -10.02
CA LYS A 138 13.80 -2.80 -8.78
C LYS A 138 12.73 -2.22 -7.86
N ILE A 139 11.77 -1.46 -8.40
CA ILE A 139 10.66 -0.90 -7.63
C ILE A 139 9.82 -2.02 -6.98
N LEU A 140 9.44 -3.06 -7.74
CA LEU A 140 8.67 -4.17 -7.19
C LEU A 140 9.47 -4.93 -6.12
N GLN A 141 10.77 -5.11 -6.31
CA GLN A 141 11.67 -5.72 -5.34
C GLN A 141 11.78 -4.89 -4.07
N GLU A 142 11.97 -3.58 -4.19
CA GLU A 142 12.01 -2.64 -3.07
C GLU A 142 10.68 -2.59 -2.31
N PHE A 143 9.56 -2.60 -3.04
CA PHE A 143 8.25 -2.60 -2.39
C PHE A 143 7.97 -3.91 -1.66
N ALA A 144 8.33 -5.07 -2.25
CA ALA A 144 8.27 -6.36 -1.57
C ALA A 144 9.12 -6.37 -0.29
N GLY A 145 10.32 -5.81 -0.35
CA GLY A 145 11.18 -5.61 0.83
C GLY A 145 10.56 -4.68 1.88
N TYR A 146 9.97 -3.57 1.45
CA TYR A 146 9.26 -2.64 2.34
C TYR A 146 8.11 -3.29 3.11
N LEU A 147 7.49 -4.34 2.54
CA LEU A 147 6.44 -5.11 3.22
C LEU A 147 6.96 -6.02 4.33
N LEU A 148 8.25 -6.32 4.41
CA LEU A 148 8.80 -7.23 5.42
C LEU A 148 8.80 -6.63 6.84
N LEU A 149 8.64 -5.32 6.96
CA LEU A 149 8.61 -4.58 8.23
C LEU A 149 7.31 -3.79 8.38
N PRO A 150 6.78 -3.59 9.58
CA PRO A 150 5.64 -2.70 9.84
C PRO A 150 6.05 -1.21 9.82
N ASP A 151 6.76 -0.79 8.79
CA ASP A 151 7.28 0.57 8.60
C ASP A 151 6.47 1.31 7.54
N THR A 152 6.06 2.55 7.81
CA THR A 152 5.34 3.43 6.90
C THR A 152 6.11 4.73 6.61
N SER A 153 7.40 4.80 6.98
CA SER A 153 8.22 6.02 6.89
C SER A 153 8.35 6.58 5.47
N TYR A 154 8.40 5.72 4.46
CA TYR A 154 8.46 6.15 3.06
C TYR A 154 7.13 6.73 2.53
N GLN A 155 6.02 6.54 3.25
CA GLN A 155 4.70 7.05 2.88
C GLN A 155 4.26 6.68 1.46
N LYS A 156 4.55 5.47 1.01
CA LYS A 156 4.25 5.00 -0.35
C LYS A 156 3.20 3.90 -0.34
N LEU A 157 2.46 3.83 -1.43
CA LEU A 157 1.54 2.75 -1.79
C LEU A 157 1.84 2.29 -3.22
N LEU A 158 1.59 1.02 -3.51
CA LEU A 158 1.85 0.43 -4.82
C LEU A 158 0.55 0.34 -5.61
N CYS A 159 0.62 0.78 -6.86
CA CYS A 159 -0.47 0.69 -7.82
C CYS A 159 -0.01 -0.12 -9.03
N LEU A 160 -0.71 -1.22 -9.31
CA LEU A 160 -0.45 -2.08 -10.45
C LEU A 160 -1.51 -1.83 -11.52
N GLU A 161 -1.07 -1.39 -12.71
CA GLU A 161 -1.95 -1.06 -13.83
C GLU A 161 -1.76 -2.04 -14.98
N GLY A 162 -2.85 -2.47 -15.65
CA GLY A 162 -2.77 -3.25 -16.88
C GLY A 162 -4.08 -3.94 -17.24
N GLU A 163 -4.33 -4.20 -18.52
CA GLU A 163 -5.63 -4.60 -19.06
C GLU A 163 -6.07 -6.05 -18.79
N GLY A 164 -5.25 -6.84 -18.13
CA GLY A 164 -5.53 -8.25 -17.83
C GLY A 164 -4.49 -9.20 -18.44
N ALA A 165 -4.44 -10.44 -17.92
CA ALA A 165 -3.53 -11.50 -18.39
C ALA A 165 -2.05 -11.08 -18.51
N ASN A 166 -1.59 -10.21 -17.64
CA ASN A 166 -0.28 -9.54 -17.69
C ASN A 166 0.60 -9.80 -16.45
N GLY A 167 0.18 -10.71 -15.56
CA GLY A 167 0.97 -11.13 -14.40
C GLY A 167 0.71 -10.37 -13.10
N LYS A 168 -0.17 -9.35 -13.05
CA LYS A 168 -0.52 -8.64 -11.80
C LYS A 168 -0.99 -9.59 -10.69
N SER A 169 -1.96 -10.46 -10.99
CA SER A 169 -2.50 -11.42 -10.00
C SER A 169 -1.43 -12.41 -9.55
N THR A 170 -0.53 -12.82 -10.46
CA THR A 170 0.61 -13.68 -10.14
C THR A 170 1.59 -12.97 -9.20
N PHE A 171 1.89 -11.70 -9.45
CA PHE A 171 2.70 -10.88 -8.55
C PHE A 171 2.04 -10.75 -7.16
N LEU A 172 0.75 -10.44 -7.10
CA LEU A 172 0.02 -10.33 -5.83
C LEU A 172 -0.01 -11.65 -5.04
N ALA A 173 -0.13 -12.78 -5.74
CA ALA A 173 -0.04 -14.10 -5.13
C ALA A 173 1.37 -14.37 -4.57
N GLY A 174 2.42 -14.04 -5.29
CA GLY A 174 3.80 -14.14 -4.82
C GLY A 174 4.07 -13.25 -3.61
N ILE A 175 3.62 -11.99 -3.63
CA ILE A 175 3.71 -11.08 -2.47
C ILE A 175 2.97 -11.66 -1.25
N THR A 176 1.77 -12.20 -1.47
CA THR A 176 1.01 -12.87 -0.38
C THR A 176 1.79 -14.06 0.19
N ALA A 177 2.49 -14.82 -0.66
CA ALA A 177 3.32 -15.95 -0.23
C ALA A 177 4.57 -15.48 0.54
N ILE A 178 5.28 -14.44 0.05
CA ILE A 178 6.45 -13.85 0.71
C ILE A 178 6.09 -13.32 2.09
N VAL A 179 5.04 -12.50 2.18
CA VAL A 179 4.61 -11.86 3.43
C VAL A 179 3.95 -12.87 4.38
N GLY A 180 3.36 -13.92 3.83
CA GLY A 180 2.49 -14.86 4.53
C GLY A 180 1.05 -14.37 4.58
N LYS A 181 0.11 -15.24 4.21
CA LYS A 181 -1.33 -14.92 4.14
C LYS A 181 -1.87 -14.34 5.45
N GLU A 182 -1.41 -14.87 6.58
CA GLU A 182 -1.83 -14.43 7.93
C GLU A 182 -1.39 -12.99 8.24
N ASN A 183 -0.36 -12.49 7.56
CA ASN A 183 0.17 -11.14 7.70
C ASN A 183 -0.40 -10.16 6.65
N CYS A 184 -1.34 -10.62 5.82
CA CYS A 184 -2.05 -9.81 4.83
C CYS A 184 -3.52 -9.60 5.25
N SER A 185 -4.09 -8.49 4.77
CA SER A 185 -5.53 -8.23 4.69
C SER A 185 -5.92 -7.99 3.23
N PHE A 186 -7.20 -8.23 2.93
CA PHE A 186 -7.70 -8.17 1.54
C PHE A 186 -8.96 -7.29 1.48
N LEU A 187 -8.93 -6.16 2.18
CA LEU A 187 -10.04 -5.20 2.17
C LEU A 187 -10.04 -4.43 0.86
N SER A 188 -11.21 -4.38 0.22
CA SER A 188 -11.48 -3.44 -0.87
C SER A 188 -11.50 -2.00 -0.36
N LEU A 189 -11.45 -1.01 -1.25
CA LEU A 189 -11.54 0.39 -0.81
C LEU A 189 -12.91 0.73 -0.22
N GLU A 190 -13.97 0.05 -0.66
CA GLU A 190 -15.32 0.20 -0.11
C GLU A 190 -15.43 -0.33 1.31
N ASP A 191 -14.73 -1.44 1.63
CA ASP A 191 -14.73 -2.02 2.96
C ASP A 191 -14.17 -1.07 4.02
N PHE A 192 -13.30 -0.14 3.63
CA PHE A 192 -12.80 0.90 4.54
C PHE A 192 -13.89 1.88 5.02
N ALA A 193 -15.06 1.90 4.40
CA ALA A 193 -16.21 2.64 4.89
C ALA A 193 -16.92 1.90 6.04
N ASP A 194 -16.74 0.59 6.18
CA ASP A 194 -17.25 -0.18 7.32
C ASP A 194 -16.41 0.10 8.56
N GLN A 195 -17.08 0.49 9.63
CA GLN A 195 -16.43 0.86 10.89
C GLN A 195 -15.67 -0.32 11.56
N PHE A 196 -15.99 -1.57 11.23
CA PHE A 196 -15.35 -2.76 11.81
C PHE A 196 -14.32 -3.39 10.88
N ALA A 197 -14.51 -3.30 9.57
CA ALA A 197 -13.63 -3.95 8.59
C ALA A 197 -12.17 -3.48 8.72
N MET A 198 -11.96 -2.19 8.95
CA MET A 198 -10.60 -1.65 9.14
C MET A 198 -9.80 -2.35 10.25
N SER A 199 -10.47 -2.96 11.25
CA SER A 199 -9.79 -3.70 12.32
C SER A 199 -9.03 -4.92 11.80
N ASP A 200 -9.38 -5.45 10.63
CA ASP A 200 -8.70 -6.60 10.02
C ASP A 200 -7.30 -6.25 9.52
N THR A 201 -6.98 -4.95 9.41
CA THR A 201 -5.63 -4.48 9.04
C THR A 201 -4.68 -4.36 10.24
N ILE A 202 -5.18 -4.49 11.47
CA ILE A 202 -4.36 -4.34 12.67
C ILE A 202 -3.27 -5.41 12.71
N GLY A 203 -2.01 -4.99 12.83
CA GLY A 203 -0.86 -5.88 12.89
C GLY A 203 -0.53 -6.57 11.56
N LYS A 204 -1.18 -6.18 10.45
CA LYS A 204 -0.86 -6.70 9.12
C LYS A 204 0.29 -5.92 8.47
N LEU A 205 0.99 -6.56 7.55
CA LEU A 205 2.07 -5.96 6.76
C LEU A 205 1.60 -5.38 5.43
N ALA A 206 0.59 -6.00 4.83
CA ALA A 206 0.01 -5.58 3.56
C ALA A 206 -1.52 -5.61 3.59
N ASN A 207 -2.16 -4.66 2.90
CA ASN A 207 -3.53 -4.78 2.45
C ASN A 207 -3.57 -4.78 0.93
N ILE A 208 -4.11 -5.84 0.36
CA ILE A 208 -4.14 -6.07 -1.09
C ILE A 208 -5.58 -5.85 -1.58
N ALA A 209 -5.81 -4.71 -2.24
CA ALA A 209 -7.05 -4.39 -2.92
C ALA A 209 -6.90 -4.73 -4.42
N ALA A 210 -7.25 -5.96 -4.80
CA ALA A 210 -7.06 -6.48 -6.15
C ALA A 210 -7.98 -5.82 -7.18
N ASP A 211 -9.15 -5.33 -6.75
CA ASP A 211 -10.10 -4.59 -7.56
C ASP A 211 -10.39 -3.25 -6.92
N VAL A 212 -10.09 -2.18 -7.64
CA VAL A 212 -10.38 -0.82 -7.22
C VAL A 212 -11.61 -0.32 -7.98
N PRO A 213 -12.61 0.28 -7.31
CA PRO A 213 -13.81 0.78 -7.98
C PRO A 213 -13.46 1.87 -8.99
N SER A 214 -14.25 1.98 -10.06
CA SER A 214 -14.04 2.97 -11.13
C SER A 214 -14.07 4.43 -10.64
N SER A 215 -14.60 4.69 -9.45
CA SER A 215 -14.64 6.01 -8.81
C SER A 215 -14.32 5.90 -7.34
N VAL A 216 -13.31 6.63 -6.89
CA VAL A 216 -12.88 6.71 -5.49
C VAL A 216 -13.39 8.03 -4.91
N ASP A 217 -14.18 7.95 -3.85
CA ASP A 217 -14.72 9.14 -3.20
C ASP A 217 -13.74 9.78 -2.21
N SER A 218 -14.11 10.93 -1.66
CA SER A 218 -13.22 11.68 -0.76
C SER A 218 -12.96 10.97 0.58
N ALA A 219 -13.87 10.09 1.03
CA ALA A 219 -13.70 9.33 2.27
C ALA A 219 -12.66 8.20 2.05
N MET A 220 -12.78 7.46 0.95
CA MET A 220 -11.80 6.44 0.53
C MET A 220 -10.42 7.06 0.32
N GLU A 221 -10.32 8.21 -0.38
CA GLU A 221 -9.05 8.93 -0.56
C GLU A 221 -8.42 9.35 0.77
N ALA A 222 -9.21 9.78 1.74
CA ALA A 222 -8.72 10.13 3.07
C ALA A 222 -8.16 8.92 3.82
N VAL A 223 -8.79 7.75 3.66
CA VAL A 223 -8.28 6.49 4.23
C VAL A 223 -6.97 6.09 3.57
N ILE A 224 -6.91 6.06 2.24
CA ILE A 224 -5.69 5.74 1.47
C ILE A 224 -4.51 6.61 1.96
N LYS A 225 -4.74 7.91 2.11
CA LYS A 225 -3.70 8.84 2.59
C LYS A 225 -3.24 8.53 4.01
N ARG A 226 -4.17 8.27 4.93
CA ARG A 226 -3.86 7.93 6.32
C ARG A 226 -3.05 6.64 6.42
N PHE A 227 -3.44 5.60 5.68
CA PHE A 227 -2.69 4.34 5.63
C PHE A 227 -1.30 4.54 5.05
N ALA A 228 -1.17 5.26 3.93
CA ALA A 228 0.14 5.52 3.33
C ALA A 228 1.04 6.38 4.22
N SER A 229 0.48 7.32 5.01
CA SER A 229 1.26 8.19 5.92
C SER A 229 1.57 7.55 7.26
N GLY A 230 0.89 6.45 7.64
CA GLY A 230 0.96 5.89 8.99
C GLY A 230 0.36 6.81 10.05
N ASP A 231 -0.63 7.63 9.69
CA ASP A 231 -1.33 8.49 10.65
C ASP A 231 -2.19 7.65 11.60
N MET A 232 -2.35 8.11 12.85
CA MET A 232 -3.20 7.43 13.83
C MET A 232 -4.63 7.31 13.32
N VAL A 233 -5.16 6.09 13.32
CA VAL A 233 -6.53 5.77 12.94
C VAL A 233 -7.24 5.12 14.11
N SER A 234 -8.44 5.61 14.39
CA SER A 234 -9.31 5.02 15.41
C SER A 234 -10.20 3.95 14.76
N MET A 235 -10.09 2.73 15.22
CA MET A 235 -10.76 1.55 14.66
C MET A 235 -11.69 0.92 15.69
N ASN A 236 -12.90 0.55 15.25
CA ASN A 236 -13.84 -0.21 16.06
C ASN A 236 -13.53 -1.69 15.94
N ARG A 237 -13.63 -2.42 17.06
CA ARG A 237 -13.46 -3.87 17.10
C ARG A 237 -14.77 -4.50 17.60
N LYS A 238 -15.20 -5.57 16.95
CA LYS A 238 -16.44 -6.26 17.35
C LYS A 238 -16.31 -6.81 18.78
N ASN A 239 -17.23 -6.43 19.65
CA ASN A 239 -17.28 -6.83 21.06
C ASN A 239 -16.03 -6.46 21.89
N MET A 240 -15.27 -5.45 21.46
CA MET A 240 -14.09 -4.95 22.16
C MET A 240 -14.08 -3.42 22.14
N SER A 241 -13.29 -2.82 23.03
CA SER A 241 -13.11 -1.37 23.06
C SER A 241 -12.48 -0.87 21.77
N ARG A 242 -12.85 0.36 21.39
CA ARG A 242 -12.24 1.09 20.30
C ARG A 242 -10.75 1.29 20.57
N ILE A 243 -9.91 1.16 19.54
CA ILE A 243 -8.47 1.32 19.64
C ILE A 243 -8.00 2.40 18.66
N SER A 244 -6.99 3.16 19.06
CA SER A 244 -6.26 4.08 18.17
C SER A 244 -4.90 3.48 17.87
N VAL A 245 -4.65 3.18 16.59
CA VAL A 245 -3.41 2.52 16.15
C VAL A 245 -2.83 3.22 14.93
N ARG A 246 -1.52 3.09 14.73
CA ARG A 246 -0.88 3.40 13.45
C ARG A 246 -1.07 2.22 12.51
N PRO A 247 -1.65 2.40 11.32
CA PRO A 247 -1.70 1.33 10.32
C PRO A 247 -0.29 0.89 9.94
N THR A 248 -0.04 -0.41 10.00
CA THR A 248 1.21 -1.03 9.56
C THR A 248 1.08 -1.69 8.19
N ALA A 249 -0.15 -1.97 7.76
CA ALA A 249 -0.44 -2.53 6.46
C ALA A 249 -0.19 -1.50 5.34
N ARG A 250 0.79 -1.75 4.46
CA ARG A 250 0.97 -0.96 3.24
C ARG A 250 -0.08 -1.34 2.23
N LEU A 251 -0.59 -0.35 1.51
CA LEU A 251 -1.62 -0.58 0.51
C LEU A 251 -1.00 -0.98 -0.82
N ILE A 252 -1.52 -2.06 -1.38
CA ILE A 252 -1.29 -2.47 -2.77
C ILE A 252 -2.65 -2.44 -3.45
N MET A 253 -2.75 -1.66 -4.51
CA MET A 253 -3.95 -1.54 -5.33
C MET A 253 -3.66 -2.07 -6.73
N SER A 254 -4.66 -2.74 -7.34
CA SER A 254 -4.55 -3.21 -8.71
C SER A 254 -5.82 -2.86 -9.48
N TRP A 255 -5.66 -2.44 -10.72
CA TRP A 255 -6.77 -2.11 -11.62
C TRP A 255 -6.46 -2.43 -13.07
N ASN A 256 -7.52 -2.61 -13.84
CA ASN A 256 -7.44 -2.73 -15.30
C ASN A 256 -7.68 -1.37 -15.96
N THR A 257 -8.63 -0.61 -15.42
CA THR A 257 -8.95 0.74 -15.87
C THR A 257 -8.69 1.72 -14.73
N ARG A 258 -8.05 2.85 -15.02
CA ARG A 258 -7.70 3.87 -14.05
C ARG A 258 -8.93 4.36 -13.26
N PRO A 259 -8.96 4.22 -11.93
CA PRO A 259 -10.05 4.74 -11.12
C PRO A 259 -10.04 6.26 -11.10
N ARG A 260 -11.22 6.86 -11.04
CA ARG A 260 -11.36 8.33 -10.97
C ARG A 260 -11.21 8.79 -9.53
N PHE A 261 -10.09 9.40 -9.19
CA PHE A 261 -9.90 10.08 -7.93
C PHE A 261 -10.49 11.49 -7.96
N ARG A 262 -11.12 11.89 -6.85
CA ARG A 262 -11.66 13.26 -6.71
C ARG A 262 -10.61 14.27 -6.29
N GLU A 263 -9.53 13.80 -5.67
CA GLU A 263 -8.47 14.68 -5.22
C GLU A 263 -7.64 15.20 -6.39
N ARG A 264 -7.56 16.52 -6.44
CA ARG A 264 -6.76 17.27 -7.41
C ARG A 264 -5.49 17.85 -6.77
N ALA A 265 -5.29 17.58 -5.45
CA ALA A 265 -4.11 18.03 -4.75
C ALA A 265 -2.95 17.03 -4.88
N PHE A 266 -1.75 17.51 -4.65
CA PHE A 266 -0.53 16.70 -4.77
C PHE A 266 -0.41 15.55 -3.75
N GLY A 267 -1.22 15.58 -2.68
CA GLY A 267 -1.07 14.72 -1.51
C GLY A 267 -1.19 13.23 -1.77
N LEU A 268 -2.12 12.80 -2.63
CA LEU A 268 -2.29 11.38 -3.00
C LEU A 268 -1.20 10.95 -4.00
N TRP A 269 -0.99 11.76 -5.03
CA TRP A 269 -0.10 11.45 -6.16
C TRP A 269 1.35 11.21 -5.73
N ARG A 270 1.88 12.01 -4.80
CA ARG A 270 3.25 11.82 -4.28
C ARG A 270 3.46 10.50 -3.55
N ARG A 271 2.36 9.86 -3.11
CA ARG A 271 2.37 8.60 -2.39
C ARG A 271 2.25 7.38 -3.30
N MET A 272 1.76 7.57 -4.51
CA MET A 272 1.59 6.50 -5.47
C MET A 272 2.93 6.13 -6.12
N ILE A 273 3.20 4.84 -6.14
CA ILE A 273 4.17 4.22 -7.03
C ILE A 273 3.33 3.45 -8.06
N LEU A 274 3.32 3.90 -9.30
CA LEU A 274 2.56 3.28 -10.38
C LEU A 274 3.48 2.39 -11.20
N VAL A 275 3.13 1.11 -11.30
CA VAL A 275 3.86 0.13 -12.10
C VAL A 275 2.93 -0.43 -13.17
N PRO A 276 3.08 0.01 -14.42
CA PRO A 276 2.32 -0.52 -15.55
C PRO A 276 2.82 -1.92 -15.93
N PHE A 277 1.88 -2.86 -16.09
CA PHE A 277 2.06 -4.19 -16.67
C PHE A 277 1.45 -4.16 -18.08
N ARG A 278 2.27 -3.92 -19.09
CA ARG A 278 1.82 -3.67 -20.47
C ARG A 278 1.78 -4.94 -21.33
N THR A 279 2.57 -5.94 -20.95
CA THR A 279 2.70 -7.20 -21.72
C THR A 279 1.51 -8.10 -21.46
N GLU A 280 0.87 -8.58 -22.52
CA GLU A 280 -0.06 -9.70 -22.43
C GLU A 280 0.72 -11.03 -22.45
N ILE A 281 0.51 -11.86 -21.42
CA ILE A 281 1.07 -13.21 -21.35
C ILE A 281 0.19 -14.13 -22.20
N GLN A 282 0.76 -14.68 -23.25
CA GLN A 282 0.04 -15.53 -24.19
C GLN A 282 -0.46 -16.81 -23.50
N ARG A 283 -1.59 -17.35 -23.98
CA ARG A 283 -2.26 -18.49 -23.35
C ARG A 283 -1.34 -19.71 -23.15
N HIS A 284 -0.43 -19.95 -24.08
CA HIS A 284 0.53 -21.07 -24.01
C HIS A 284 1.69 -20.84 -23.05
N GLU A 285 1.96 -19.60 -22.66
CA GLU A 285 2.99 -19.23 -21.68
C GLU A 285 2.45 -19.29 -20.24
N ARG A 286 1.12 -19.32 -20.05
CA ARG A 286 0.48 -19.28 -18.73
C ARG A 286 0.65 -20.58 -18.00
N ILE A 287 1.26 -20.53 -16.82
CA ILE A 287 1.41 -21.66 -15.91
C ILE A 287 0.19 -21.69 -14.97
N LYS A 288 -0.54 -22.80 -14.98
CA LYS A 288 -1.75 -22.97 -14.17
C LYS A 288 -1.43 -22.89 -12.68
N GLY A 289 -2.21 -22.08 -11.94
CA GLY A 289 -2.11 -21.94 -10.49
C GLY A 289 -1.03 -20.96 -10.02
N MET A 290 -0.26 -20.36 -10.92
CA MET A 290 0.79 -19.39 -10.59
C MET A 290 0.24 -18.11 -9.91
N ASP A 291 -1.05 -17.86 -10.07
CA ASP A 291 -1.83 -16.79 -9.41
C ASP A 291 -2.34 -17.18 -8.01
N SER A 292 -1.87 -18.31 -7.46
CA SER A 292 -2.15 -18.75 -6.11
C SER A 292 -0.90 -18.67 -5.22
N PRO A 293 -1.01 -18.17 -3.98
CA PRO A 293 0.11 -18.20 -3.02
C PRO A 293 0.62 -19.64 -2.76
N GLN A 294 -0.27 -20.64 -2.83
CA GLN A 294 0.09 -22.04 -2.63
C GLN A 294 1.09 -22.56 -3.68
N PHE A 295 0.94 -22.11 -4.93
CA PHE A 295 1.89 -22.47 -5.99
C PHE A 295 3.34 -22.14 -5.62
N TRP A 296 3.57 -20.96 -5.07
CA TRP A 296 4.90 -20.48 -4.67
C TRP A 296 5.45 -21.22 -3.46
N GLN A 297 4.57 -21.61 -2.54
CA GLN A 297 4.93 -22.49 -1.41
C GLN A 297 5.37 -23.88 -1.90
N ASP A 298 4.58 -24.48 -2.79
CA ASP A 298 4.85 -25.82 -3.33
C ASP A 298 6.06 -25.84 -4.27
N ALA A 299 6.36 -24.72 -4.94
CA ALA A 299 7.55 -24.56 -5.76
C ALA A 299 8.86 -24.57 -4.95
N GLY A 300 8.81 -24.37 -3.63
CA GLY A 300 9.98 -24.35 -2.76
C GLY A 300 10.86 -23.09 -2.91
N GLU A 301 10.39 -22.06 -3.64
CA GLU A 301 11.15 -20.84 -3.91
C GLU A 301 11.00 -19.74 -2.85
N LEU A 302 10.15 -19.91 -1.82
CA LEU A 302 9.89 -18.86 -0.83
C LEU A 302 11.14 -18.31 -0.14
N PRO A 303 12.13 -19.12 0.29
CA PRO A 303 13.35 -18.57 0.86
C PRO A 303 14.11 -17.68 -0.13
N GLY A 304 14.18 -18.05 -1.42
CA GLY A 304 14.77 -17.23 -2.48
C GLY A 304 13.98 -15.96 -2.75
N MET A 305 12.65 -16.05 -2.81
CA MET A 305 11.77 -14.89 -2.96
C MET A 305 11.90 -13.91 -1.77
N PHE A 306 12.11 -14.42 -0.56
CA PHE A 306 12.46 -13.58 0.59
C PHE A 306 13.80 -12.89 0.39
N ASN A 307 14.85 -13.62 -0.02
CA ASN A 307 16.17 -13.04 -0.28
C ASN A 307 16.09 -11.97 -1.37
N TRP A 308 15.31 -12.21 -2.42
CA TRP A 308 15.03 -11.22 -3.45
C TRP A 308 14.36 -9.96 -2.88
N ALA A 309 13.34 -10.09 -2.04
CA ALA A 309 12.69 -8.96 -1.37
C ALA A 309 13.62 -8.26 -0.39
N LEU A 310 14.43 -9.02 0.36
CA LEU A 310 15.40 -8.49 1.32
C LEU A 310 16.47 -7.64 0.62
N GLN A 311 16.98 -8.06 -0.52
CA GLN A 311 17.89 -7.25 -1.34
C GLN A 311 17.25 -5.91 -1.74
N GLY A 312 15.96 -5.92 -2.09
CA GLY A 312 15.19 -4.71 -2.34
C GLY A 312 15.13 -3.79 -1.12
N LEU A 313 14.87 -4.35 0.06
CA LEU A 313 14.82 -3.59 1.31
C LEU A 313 16.19 -2.98 1.65
N LEU A 314 17.26 -3.74 1.54
CA LEU A 314 18.63 -3.26 1.79
C LEU A 314 18.99 -2.11 0.84
N ARG A 315 18.66 -2.24 -0.44
CA ARG A 315 18.86 -1.17 -1.44
C ARG A 315 18.04 0.06 -1.08
N LEU A 316 16.74 -0.09 -0.78
CA LEU A 316 15.85 1.00 -0.38
C LEU A 316 16.37 1.75 0.86
N ARG A 317 16.89 1.02 1.85
CA ARG A 317 17.47 1.62 3.06
C ARG A 317 18.76 2.40 2.76
N ARG A 318 19.63 1.89 1.88
CA ARG A 318 20.88 2.56 1.50
C ARG A 318 20.63 3.83 0.69
N GLN A 319 19.67 3.84 -0.22
CA GLN A 319 19.37 5.00 -1.06
C GLN A 319 18.38 6.00 -0.42
N GLY A 320 17.62 5.59 0.60
CA GLY A 320 16.69 6.45 1.33
C GLY A 320 15.35 6.71 0.63
N GLU A 321 15.20 6.32 -0.63
CA GLU A 321 14.00 6.49 -1.44
C GLU A 321 13.85 5.35 -2.45
N PHE A 322 12.64 5.18 -2.99
CA PHE A 322 12.38 4.19 -4.02
C PHE A 322 13.07 4.56 -5.33
N THR A 323 13.55 3.56 -6.06
CA THR A 323 14.06 3.72 -7.42
C THR A 323 12.99 4.41 -8.29
N ASP A 324 13.40 5.36 -9.12
CA ASP A 324 12.53 5.96 -10.12
C ASP A 324 12.40 5.07 -11.36
N SER A 325 11.23 5.10 -11.99
CA SER A 325 10.98 4.45 -13.27
C SER A 325 10.41 5.46 -14.26
N ASP A 326 11.08 5.64 -15.38
CA ASP A 326 10.64 6.54 -16.45
C ASP A 326 9.25 6.17 -16.97
N ILE A 327 9.01 4.87 -17.14
CA ILE A 327 7.70 4.33 -17.56
C ILE A 327 6.65 4.58 -16.49
N GLY A 328 6.98 4.35 -15.22
CA GLY A 328 6.08 4.57 -14.08
C GLY A 328 5.75 6.04 -13.88
N GLN A 329 6.74 6.92 -13.95
CA GLN A 329 6.56 8.37 -13.83
C GLN A 329 5.72 8.92 -14.98
N THR A 330 5.99 8.53 -16.22
CA THR A 330 5.19 8.91 -17.40
C THR A 330 3.73 8.49 -17.22
N ALA A 331 3.47 7.24 -16.84
CA ALA A 331 2.12 6.74 -16.61
C ALA A 331 1.41 7.48 -15.46
N LEU A 332 2.13 7.83 -14.39
CA LEU A 332 1.59 8.59 -13.27
C LEU A 332 1.26 10.04 -13.67
N GLU A 333 2.09 10.66 -14.49
CA GLU A 333 1.84 12.01 -15.03
C GLU A 333 0.63 12.03 -15.95
N GLU A 334 0.53 11.08 -16.88
CA GLU A 334 -0.66 10.90 -17.73
C GLU A 334 -1.92 10.74 -16.87
N TYR A 335 -1.86 9.88 -15.85
CA TYR A 335 -2.99 9.68 -14.95
C TYR A 335 -3.39 10.96 -14.21
N ARG A 336 -2.42 11.77 -13.77
CA ARG A 336 -2.68 13.08 -13.15
C ARG A 336 -3.35 14.06 -14.10
N ARG A 337 -2.96 14.03 -15.37
CA ARG A 337 -3.56 14.85 -16.44
C ARG A 337 -5.02 14.46 -16.65
N GLU A 338 -5.29 13.16 -16.81
CA GLU A 338 -6.65 12.62 -16.94
C GLU A 338 -7.53 12.97 -15.72
N ALA A 339 -6.97 12.92 -14.52
CA ALA A 339 -7.69 13.24 -13.29
C ALA A 339 -8.00 14.74 -13.13
N ASN A 340 -7.21 15.62 -13.73
CA ASN A 340 -7.40 17.08 -13.65
C ASN A 340 -7.09 17.81 -14.96
N PRO A 341 -7.87 17.59 -16.03
CA PRO A 341 -7.63 18.23 -17.31
C PRO A 341 -7.73 19.76 -17.23
N ALA A 342 -8.48 20.33 -16.27
CA ALA A 342 -8.55 21.77 -16.10
C ALA A 342 -7.21 22.38 -15.69
N ARG A 343 -6.44 21.69 -14.85
CA ARG A 343 -5.11 22.16 -14.45
C ARG A 343 -4.18 22.21 -15.65
N GLU A 344 -4.18 21.16 -16.45
CA GLU A 344 -3.33 21.07 -17.63
C GLU A 344 -3.64 22.18 -18.62
N PHE A 345 -4.91 22.30 -19.00
CA PHE A 345 -5.37 23.37 -19.86
C PHE A 345 -4.94 24.77 -19.36
N LEU A 346 -5.18 25.04 -18.07
CA LEU A 346 -4.87 26.34 -17.49
C LEU A 346 -3.36 26.64 -17.46
N VAL A 347 -2.53 25.63 -17.16
CA VAL A 347 -1.07 25.78 -17.14
C VAL A 347 -0.53 25.90 -18.57
N GLU A 348 -1.08 25.18 -19.53
CA GLU A 348 -0.63 25.22 -20.91
C GLU A 348 -1.00 26.52 -21.62
N PHE A 349 -2.24 26.99 -21.47
CA PHE A 349 -2.78 28.06 -22.30
C PHE A 349 -2.86 29.44 -21.62
N ILE A 350 -2.77 29.49 -20.27
CA ILE A 350 -2.94 30.75 -19.53
C ILE A 350 -1.69 31.06 -18.70
N LYS A 351 -1.31 32.34 -18.66
CA LYS A 351 -0.23 32.84 -17.80
C LYS A 351 -0.69 34.07 -16.99
N GLN A 352 0.05 34.35 -15.92
CA GLN A 352 -0.13 35.58 -15.15
C GLN A 352 0.36 36.76 -15.96
N SER A 353 -0.37 37.88 -15.89
CA SER A 353 -0.04 39.13 -16.55
C SER A 353 -0.56 40.31 -15.74
N GLN A 354 0.26 41.32 -15.53
CA GLN A 354 -0.10 42.48 -14.71
C GLN A 354 -1.30 43.27 -15.29
N PHE A 355 -1.45 43.28 -16.61
CA PHE A 355 -2.47 44.06 -17.31
C PHE A 355 -3.46 43.18 -18.09
N GLY A 356 -3.23 41.88 -18.12
CA GLY A 356 -4.06 40.96 -18.88
C GLY A 356 -5.44 40.75 -18.25
N GLN A 357 -6.41 40.45 -19.11
CA GLN A 357 -7.73 39.97 -18.70
C GLN A 357 -8.29 38.98 -19.69
N VAL A 358 -8.92 37.94 -19.19
CA VAL A 358 -9.57 36.90 -20.01
C VAL A 358 -11.03 36.73 -19.61
N CYS A 359 -11.92 36.61 -20.59
CA CYS A 359 -13.34 36.35 -20.33
C CYS A 359 -13.55 34.95 -19.79
N THR A 360 -14.22 34.81 -18.64
CA THR A 360 -14.45 33.53 -17.96
C THR A 360 -15.20 32.53 -18.85
N ASP A 361 -16.23 32.98 -19.56
CA ASP A 361 -17.05 32.13 -20.42
C ASP A 361 -16.27 31.64 -21.63
N THR A 362 -15.43 32.49 -22.21
CA THR A 362 -14.54 32.14 -23.34
C THR A 362 -13.51 31.10 -22.88
N VAL A 363 -12.85 31.31 -21.75
CA VAL A 363 -11.89 30.34 -21.21
C VAL A 363 -12.55 28.97 -20.99
N TYR A 364 -13.75 28.95 -20.39
CA TYR A 364 -14.44 27.71 -20.11
C TYR A 364 -14.96 27.03 -21.41
N ARG A 365 -15.39 27.78 -22.40
CA ARG A 365 -15.81 27.27 -23.71
C ARG A 365 -14.63 26.61 -24.44
N ILE A 366 -13.48 27.29 -24.48
CA ILE A 366 -12.26 26.75 -25.10
C ILE A 366 -11.77 25.52 -24.36
N TYR A 367 -11.79 25.55 -23.02
CA TYR A 367 -11.48 24.38 -22.19
C TYR A 367 -12.36 23.16 -22.55
N LYS A 368 -13.68 23.33 -22.70
CA LYS A 368 -14.56 22.23 -23.08
C LYS A 368 -14.24 21.68 -24.47
N LYS A 369 -13.90 22.56 -25.42
CA LYS A 369 -13.51 22.16 -26.77
C LYS A 369 -12.20 21.37 -26.74
N TRP A 370 -11.19 21.87 -26.04
CA TRP A 370 -9.92 21.21 -25.85
C TRP A 370 -10.08 19.84 -25.17
N CYS A 371 -10.91 19.74 -24.12
CA CYS A 371 -11.21 18.44 -23.50
C CYS A 371 -11.78 17.44 -24.49
N LYS A 372 -12.70 17.89 -25.37
CA LYS A 372 -13.30 17.01 -26.37
C LYS A 372 -12.31 16.55 -27.42
N GLU A 373 -11.39 17.42 -27.84
CA GLU A 373 -10.33 17.11 -28.81
C GLU A 373 -9.26 16.20 -28.23
N SER A 374 -9.02 16.27 -26.90
CA SER A 374 -8.04 15.46 -26.17
C SER A 374 -8.66 14.24 -25.48
N ASP A 375 -9.93 13.92 -25.75
CA ASP A 375 -10.69 12.81 -25.14
C ASP A 375 -10.79 12.88 -23.60
N TYR A 376 -10.73 14.09 -23.03
CA TYR A 376 -10.91 14.32 -21.60
C TYR A 376 -12.37 14.63 -21.24
N GLN A 377 -12.77 14.24 -20.03
CA GLN A 377 -14.07 14.63 -19.47
C GLN A 377 -13.96 16.03 -18.83
N PRO A 378 -14.68 17.05 -19.34
CA PRO A 378 -14.57 18.40 -18.82
C PRO A 378 -15.20 18.52 -17.42
N LEU A 379 -14.56 19.28 -16.55
CA LEU A 379 -15.14 19.69 -15.29
C LEU A 379 -16.32 20.64 -15.52
N ASN A 380 -17.31 20.63 -14.62
CA ASN A 380 -18.35 21.64 -14.66
C ASN A 380 -17.78 23.06 -14.34
N ALA A 381 -18.50 24.10 -14.72
CA ALA A 381 -18.03 25.49 -14.61
C ALA A 381 -17.65 25.89 -13.16
N ARG A 382 -18.36 25.39 -12.15
CA ARG A 382 -18.07 25.65 -10.74
C ARG A 382 -16.73 25.01 -10.31
N GLN A 383 -16.49 23.79 -10.74
CA GLN A 383 -15.25 23.07 -10.44
C GLN A 383 -14.08 23.67 -11.20
N PHE A 384 -14.26 24.01 -12.49
CA PHE A 384 -13.26 24.71 -13.28
C PHE A 384 -12.87 26.05 -12.64
N GLY A 385 -13.82 26.87 -12.20
CA GLY A 385 -13.54 28.12 -11.52
C GLY A 385 -12.81 27.96 -10.16
N LYS A 386 -12.96 26.80 -9.49
CA LYS A 386 -12.14 26.47 -8.31
C LYS A 386 -10.69 26.16 -8.68
N GLU A 387 -10.47 25.45 -9.79
CA GLU A 387 -9.10 25.16 -10.26
C GLU A 387 -8.39 26.45 -10.74
N VAL A 388 -9.08 27.34 -11.42
CA VAL A 388 -8.54 28.67 -11.79
C VAL A 388 -8.01 29.37 -10.55
N ARG A 389 -8.80 29.45 -9.48
CA ARG A 389 -8.38 30.12 -8.22
C ARG A 389 -7.24 29.45 -7.50
N LYS A 390 -7.09 28.12 -7.63
CA LYS A 390 -5.96 27.38 -7.05
C LYS A 390 -4.65 27.65 -7.80
N ILE A 391 -4.73 27.72 -9.12
CA ILE A 391 -3.54 27.89 -9.98
C ILE A 391 -3.13 29.36 -10.01
N PHE A 392 -4.11 30.26 -10.06
CA PHE A 392 -3.94 31.70 -10.12
C PHE A 392 -4.62 32.40 -8.93
N PRO A 393 -4.06 32.31 -7.71
CA PRO A 393 -4.68 32.84 -6.50
C PRO A 393 -4.83 34.37 -6.51
N HIS A 394 -4.05 35.08 -7.33
CA HIS A 394 -4.08 36.53 -7.46
C HIS A 394 -4.97 37.03 -8.61
N ALA A 395 -5.66 36.12 -9.32
CA ALA A 395 -6.57 36.50 -10.38
C ALA A 395 -7.92 36.97 -9.81
N ASP A 396 -8.24 38.24 -10.06
CA ASP A 396 -9.49 38.82 -9.60
C ASP A 396 -10.63 38.56 -10.60
N ARG A 397 -11.77 38.09 -10.10
CA ARG A 397 -12.97 37.95 -10.92
C ARG A 397 -13.75 39.28 -10.86
N VAL A 398 -13.77 39.99 -11.98
CA VAL A 398 -14.51 41.27 -12.14
C VAL A 398 -15.70 41.08 -13.08
N GLN A 399 -16.77 41.81 -12.82
CA GLN A 399 -17.92 41.90 -13.71
C GLN A 399 -17.79 43.15 -14.55
N LEU A 400 -17.86 43.00 -15.87
CA LEU A 400 -17.88 44.11 -16.83
C LEU A 400 -19.17 44.03 -17.66
N GLY A 401 -19.66 45.19 -18.11
CA GLY A 401 -20.88 45.30 -18.91
C GLY A 401 -22.10 45.82 -18.15
N GLY A 402 -23.09 46.37 -18.87
CA GLY A 402 -24.33 46.91 -18.35
C GLY A 402 -25.36 45.81 -17.97
N ARG A 403 -26.62 46.22 -17.60
CA ARG A 403 -27.65 45.28 -17.16
C ARG A 403 -28.04 44.23 -18.17
N GLU A 404 -27.82 44.44 -19.50
CA GLU A 404 -28.21 43.55 -20.58
C GLU A 404 -27.11 42.61 -21.08
N SER A 405 -25.81 42.94 -20.80
CA SER A 405 -24.64 42.11 -21.22
C SER A 405 -23.62 41.94 -20.09
N ARG A 406 -23.97 41.16 -19.09
CA ARG A 406 -23.05 40.88 -17.97
C ARG A 406 -22.05 39.80 -18.36
N SER A 407 -20.77 40.17 -18.45
CA SER A 407 -19.68 39.22 -18.64
C SER A 407 -18.72 39.28 -17.48
N TYR A 408 -18.16 38.11 -17.10
CA TYR A 408 -17.16 38.01 -16.04
C TYR A 408 -15.78 37.83 -16.63
N PHE A 409 -14.82 38.53 -16.09
CA PHE A 409 -13.44 38.50 -16.52
C PHE A 409 -12.52 38.13 -15.35
N LEU A 410 -11.41 37.49 -15.68
CA LEU A 410 -10.33 37.19 -14.75
C LEU A 410 -9.21 38.19 -15.05
N LYS A 411 -9.04 39.18 -14.19
CA LYS A 411 -7.92 40.17 -14.25
C LYS A 411 -6.64 39.52 -13.73
N GLY A 412 -5.52 39.90 -14.27
CA GLY A 412 -4.22 39.33 -13.90
C GLY A 412 -3.85 38.09 -14.71
N LEU A 413 -4.61 37.78 -15.75
CA LEU A 413 -4.38 36.59 -16.61
C LEU A 413 -4.42 36.99 -18.09
N GLU A 414 -3.61 36.35 -18.90
CA GLU A 414 -3.63 36.44 -20.37
C GLU A 414 -3.38 35.08 -21.02
N TRP A 415 -3.76 34.94 -22.29
CA TRP A 415 -3.46 33.76 -23.08
C TRP A 415 -1.95 33.71 -23.37
N LYS A 416 -1.35 32.53 -23.35
CA LYS A 416 0.05 32.32 -23.72
C LYS A 416 0.31 32.44 -25.22
N PHE A 417 -0.72 32.15 -26.04
CA PHE A 417 -0.66 32.12 -27.49
C PHE A 417 -1.75 33.02 -28.03
N ASP A 418 -1.42 33.88 -29.02
CA ASP A 418 -2.38 34.78 -29.63
C ASP A 418 -3.39 34.06 -30.55
N GLU A 419 -3.12 32.80 -30.92
CA GLU A 419 -3.94 31.97 -31.80
C GLU A 419 -4.43 30.66 -31.14
N VAL A 420 -5.12 30.73 -30.01
CA VAL A 420 -5.57 29.49 -29.34
C VAL A 420 -6.82 28.86 -29.94
N CYS A 421 -7.45 29.46 -30.91
CA CYS A 421 -8.53 28.82 -31.73
C CYS A 421 -8.99 29.80 -32.76
N GLY A 422 -8.62 29.71 -34.02
CA GLY A 422 -9.23 30.28 -35.22
C GLY A 422 -10.40 31.30 -35.16
N GLU A 423 -10.76 31.76 -33.98
CA GLU A 423 -11.70 32.83 -33.68
C GLU A 423 -10.89 34.01 -33.16
N ARG A 424 -10.83 35.08 -33.98
CA ARG A 424 -10.30 36.37 -33.59
C ARG A 424 -10.82 36.73 -32.21
N THR A 425 -9.90 36.93 -31.26
CA THR A 425 -10.20 37.70 -30.06
C THR A 425 -10.68 39.06 -30.54
N GLU A 426 -12.00 39.30 -30.53
CA GLU A 426 -12.52 40.65 -30.66
C GLU A 426 -11.87 41.48 -29.55
N LYS A 427 -10.92 42.36 -29.95
CA LYS A 427 -10.51 43.49 -29.11
C LYS A 427 -11.77 44.30 -28.89
N ILE A 428 -12.35 44.20 -27.73
CA ILE A 428 -13.36 45.16 -27.30
C ILE A 428 -12.56 46.44 -27.00
N GLU A 429 -12.49 47.35 -27.97
CA GLU A 429 -12.09 48.72 -27.76
C GLU A 429 -13.15 49.38 -26.85
N PHE A 430 -12.71 50.01 -25.80
CA PHE A 430 -13.52 50.81 -24.87
C PHE A 430 -13.75 52.19 -25.42
#